data_915b6623e0531ae940cfbfd470e1777a
#
_entry.id   915b6623e0531ae940cfbfd470e1777a
#
_cell.length_a   1.000
_cell.length_b   1.000
_cell.length_c   1.000
_cell.angle_alpha   90.00
_cell.angle_beta   90.00
_cell.angle_gamma   90.00
#
_symmetry.space_group_name_H-M   'P 1'
#
loop_
_entity.id
_entity.type
_entity.pdbx_description
1 polymer ?
#
loop_
_entity_poly.entity_id
_entity_poly.type
_entity_poly.pdbx_seq_one_letter_code
_entity_poly.pdbx_strand_id
1 'polypeptide(L)'
;MEAWIEFGRGPLFRLTFSLMVLGLLRVFILTIVGIAEAYRRSSDRIVPWKQVARQTAGWLFPIGRLWRKRAVYSSTSFLFHAGLLLVPFFLAAHVLLWSRSLGFAWPAMPRRLADWLTLLTIGAALGLFFGRVLHRCARALSRPQDYFWPWLLAIPFVTGYACANLAVRPEAYQTSMLLHVYSADLIMAMVPFTKIAHCVLAPLSQTVTAVSWKFVPGAGDRVAATLGYTDRPIWIEKARSDAAPAAFADARKGTCPK
;
A
#
# COMPACT_ATOMS: atom_id res chain seq x y z
N MET A 1 29.97 -14.02 -11.75
CA MET A 1 28.93 -13.31 -11.01
C MET A 1 28.59 -11.95 -11.63
N GLU A 2 29.55 -11.22 -12.13
CA GLU A 2 29.34 -9.90 -12.74
C GLU A 2 28.34 -9.90 -13.90
N ALA A 3 28.46 -10.86 -14.83
CA ALA A 3 27.49 -11.03 -15.93
C ALA A 3 26.04 -11.21 -15.45
N TRP A 4 25.82 -11.90 -14.35
CA TRP A 4 24.50 -12.08 -13.77
C TRP A 4 23.97 -10.79 -13.12
N ILE A 5 24.84 -10.01 -12.48
CA ILE A 5 24.48 -8.69 -11.93
C ILE A 5 24.07 -7.75 -13.05
N GLU A 6 24.85 -7.71 -14.15
CA GLU A 6 24.52 -6.88 -15.31
C GLU A 6 23.22 -7.34 -16.01
N PHE A 7 23.00 -8.65 -16.11
CA PHE A 7 21.72 -9.17 -16.61
C PHE A 7 20.55 -8.73 -15.74
N GLY A 8 20.68 -8.82 -14.41
CA GLY A 8 19.65 -8.36 -13.47
C GLY A 8 19.36 -6.86 -13.60
N ARG A 9 20.40 -6.02 -13.61
CA ARG A 9 20.27 -4.56 -13.74
C ARG A 9 19.81 -4.06 -15.11
N GLY A 10 19.90 -4.89 -16.13
CA GLY A 10 19.57 -4.53 -17.50
C GLY A 10 18.30 -5.20 -18.01
N PRO A 11 18.41 -6.35 -18.70
CA PRO A 11 17.27 -7.02 -19.32
C PRO A 11 16.19 -7.44 -18.31
N LEU A 12 16.59 -8.05 -17.19
CA LEU A 12 15.64 -8.55 -16.18
C LEU A 12 14.90 -7.40 -15.50
N PHE A 13 15.60 -6.35 -15.10
CA PHE A 13 14.99 -5.15 -14.52
C PHE A 13 13.91 -4.56 -15.46
N ARG A 14 14.22 -4.41 -16.75
CA ARG A 14 13.25 -3.89 -17.73
C ARG A 14 12.03 -4.78 -17.86
N LEU A 15 12.24 -6.10 -17.88
CA LEU A 15 11.16 -7.07 -17.96
C LEU A 15 10.26 -7.01 -16.71
N THR A 16 10.84 -7.08 -15.52
CA THR A 16 10.08 -7.10 -14.25
C THR A 16 9.39 -5.77 -13.98
N PHE A 17 10.04 -4.65 -14.32
CA PHE A 17 9.41 -3.33 -14.25
C PHE A 17 8.23 -3.21 -15.24
N SER A 18 8.38 -3.66 -16.48
CA SER A 18 7.29 -3.67 -17.45
C SER A 18 6.13 -4.55 -16.99
N LEU A 19 6.43 -5.73 -16.46
CA LEU A 19 5.42 -6.63 -15.89
C LEU A 19 4.68 -5.97 -14.72
N MET A 20 5.40 -5.29 -13.84
CA MET A 20 4.82 -4.55 -12.72
C MET A 20 3.86 -3.46 -13.22
N VAL A 21 4.33 -2.61 -14.14
CA VAL A 21 3.54 -1.49 -14.65
C VAL A 21 2.30 -1.98 -15.41
N LEU A 22 2.47 -2.90 -16.36
CA LEU A 22 1.37 -3.44 -17.13
C LEU A 22 0.39 -4.23 -16.28
N GLY A 23 0.88 -4.99 -15.29
CA GLY A 23 0.05 -5.71 -14.36
C GLY A 23 -0.78 -4.79 -13.46
N LEU A 24 -0.18 -3.73 -12.90
CA LEU A 24 -0.90 -2.71 -12.13
C LEU A 24 -1.89 -1.92 -13.00
N LEU A 25 -1.51 -1.57 -14.22
CA LEU A 25 -2.39 -0.89 -15.17
C LEU A 25 -3.59 -1.77 -15.51
N ARG A 26 -3.38 -3.06 -15.76
CA ARG A 26 -4.46 -4.03 -15.97
C ARG A 26 -5.41 -4.06 -14.77
N VAL A 27 -4.90 -4.18 -13.54
CA VAL A 27 -5.71 -4.18 -12.32
C VAL A 27 -6.50 -2.88 -12.19
N PHE A 28 -5.88 -1.73 -12.46
CA PHE A 28 -6.53 -0.43 -12.45
C PHE A 28 -7.67 -0.36 -13.47
N ILE A 29 -7.39 -0.68 -14.73
CA ILE A 29 -8.38 -0.62 -15.83
C ILE A 29 -9.56 -1.54 -15.54
N LEU A 30 -9.32 -2.80 -15.18
CA LEU A 30 -10.38 -3.75 -14.89
C LEU A 30 -11.26 -3.30 -13.72
N THR A 31 -10.67 -2.69 -12.70
CA THR A 31 -11.42 -2.14 -11.57
C THR A 31 -12.30 -0.96 -11.99
N ILE A 32 -11.74 -0.03 -12.78
CA ILE A 32 -12.52 1.12 -13.31
C ILE A 32 -13.65 0.65 -14.22
N VAL A 33 -13.38 -0.31 -15.13
CA VAL A 33 -14.40 -0.88 -16.01
C VAL A 33 -15.51 -1.53 -15.17
N GLY A 34 -15.15 -2.32 -14.16
CA GLY A 34 -16.12 -2.94 -13.26
C GLY A 34 -16.99 -1.94 -12.50
N ILE A 35 -16.39 -0.84 -12.02
CA ILE A 35 -17.13 0.27 -11.36
C ILE A 35 -18.08 0.94 -12.38
N ALA A 36 -17.59 1.24 -13.57
CA ALA A 36 -18.38 1.88 -14.61
C ALA A 36 -19.57 1.00 -15.07
N GLU A 37 -19.35 -0.30 -15.21
CA GLU A 37 -20.39 -1.26 -15.54
C GLU A 37 -21.45 -1.36 -14.42
N ALA A 38 -21.02 -1.47 -13.16
CA ALA A 38 -21.91 -1.47 -12.03
C ALA A 38 -22.73 -0.18 -11.93
N TYR A 39 -22.10 0.97 -12.17
CA TYR A 39 -22.78 2.27 -12.22
C TYR A 39 -23.80 2.35 -13.36
N ARG A 40 -23.48 1.81 -14.53
CA ARG A 40 -24.40 1.80 -15.68
C ARG A 40 -25.64 0.92 -15.44
N ARG A 41 -25.49 -0.18 -14.71
CA ARG A 41 -26.58 -1.09 -14.35
C ARG A 41 -27.39 -0.62 -13.13
N SER A 42 -26.88 0.35 -12.38
CA SER A 42 -27.55 0.87 -11.20
C SER A 42 -28.80 1.69 -11.58
N SER A 43 -29.87 1.52 -10.82
CA SER A 43 -31.06 2.36 -10.90
C SER A 43 -30.84 3.73 -10.25
N ASP A 44 -30.01 3.81 -9.23
CA ASP A 44 -29.63 5.07 -8.56
C ASP A 44 -28.23 5.53 -9.02
N ARG A 45 -28.22 6.58 -9.83
CA ARG A 45 -27.00 7.17 -10.40
C ARG A 45 -26.55 8.45 -9.69
N ILE A 46 -27.26 8.84 -8.64
CA ILE A 46 -26.90 10.04 -7.87
C ILE A 46 -25.77 9.69 -6.93
N VAL A 47 -24.55 9.98 -7.31
CA VAL A 47 -23.35 9.75 -6.49
C VAL A 47 -22.69 11.09 -6.15
N PRO A 48 -22.53 11.45 -4.88
CA PRO A 48 -21.86 12.67 -4.48
C PRO A 48 -20.33 12.53 -4.59
N TRP A 49 -19.82 12.50 -5.80
CA TRP A 49 -18.42 12.23 -6.12
C TRP A 49 -17.43 13.10 -5.35
N LYS A 50 -17.77 14.38 -5.11
CA LYS A 50 -16.92 15.28 -4.32
C LYS A 50 -16.73 14.79 -2.88
N GLN A 51 -17.79 14.27 -2.27
CA GLN A 51 -17.73 13.73 -0.90
C GLN A 51 -17.00 12.40 -0.88
N VAL A 52 -17.25 11.53 -1.85
CA VAL A 52 -16.53 10.25 -2.02
C VAL A 52 -15.02 10.49 -2.19
N ALA A 53 -14.63 11.40 -3.07
CA ALA A 53 -13.23 11.76 -3.28
C ALA A 53 -12.59 12.33 -1.99
N ARG A 54 -13.28 13.21 -1.27
CA ARG A 54 -12.81 13.74 0.01
C ARG A 54 -12.64 12.66 1.08
N GLN A 55 -13.57 11.71 1.17
CA GLN A 55 -13.49 10.59 2.10
C GLN A 55 -12.33 9.65 1.71
N THR A 56 -12.18 9.33 0.43
CA THR A 56 -11.07 8.52 -0.09
C THR A 56 -9.72 9.16 0.22
N ALA A 57 -9.57 10.47 -0.03
CA ALA A 57 -8.36 11.21 0.33
C ALA A 57 -8.08 11.18 1.83
N GLY A 58 -9.10 11.33 2.67
CA GLY A 58 -8.97 11.21 4.12
C GLY A 58 -8.58 9.80 4.61
N TRP A 59 -8.85 8.78 3.80
CA TRP A 59 -8.41 7.40 4.05
C TRP A 59 -6.97 7.15 3.60
N LEU A 60 -6.55 7.72 2.47
CA LEU A 60 -5.17 7.61 1.97
C LEU A 60 -4.17 8.29 2.91
N PHE A 61 -4.59 9.38 3.55
CA PHE A 61 -3.77 10.14 4.50
C PHE A 61 -4.40 10.12 5.90
N PRO A 62 -4.39 8.99 6.62
CA PRO A 62 -5.14 8.81 7.88
C PRO A 62 -4.46 9.45 9.09
N ILE A 63 -3.75 10.58 8.92
CA ILE A 63 -2.93 11.25 9.92
C ILE A 63 -3.73 11.55 11.21
N GLY A 64 -4.99 11.97 11.09
CA GLY A 64 -5.79 12.32 12.26
C GLY A 64 -6.49 11.14 12.97
N ARG A 65 -6.89 10.10 12.25
CA ARG A 65 -7.73 9.01 12.77
C ARG A 65 -6.93 7.86 13.35
N LEU A 66 -5.93 7.36 12.61
CA LEU A 66 -5.08 6.24 13.04
C LEU A 66 -4.07 6.68 14.08
N TRP A 67 -3.53 7.90 13.98
CA TRP A 67 -2.58 8.45 14.93
C TRP A 67 -3.15 8.51 16.35
N ARG A 68 -4.39 8.94 16.52
CA ARG A 68 -5.03 9.00 17.85
C ARG A 68 -5.25 7.63 18.50
N LYS A 69 -5.46 6.57 17.70
CA LYS A 69 -5.81 5.25 18.25
C LYS A 69 -4.65 4.27 18.31
N ARG A 70 -3.68 4.37 17.38
CA ARG A 70 -2.55 3.45 17.22
C ARG A 70 -1.32 4.18 16.69
N ALA A 71 -0.83 5.17 17.41
CA ALA A 71 0.26 6.04 16.99
C ALA A 71 1.52 5.25 16.57
N VAL A 72 1.96 4.31 17.39
CA VAL A 72 3.16 3.50 17.10
C VAL A 72 3.02 2.73 15.80
N TYR A 73 1.93 2.01 15.61
CA TYR A 73 1.70 1.26 14.37
C TYR A 73 1.63 2.18 13.16
N SER A 74 0.94 3.31 13.27
CA SER A 74 0.78 4.27 12.19
C SER A 74 2.09 4.91 11.79
N SER A 75 2.92 5.30 12.77
CA SER A 75 4.26 5.86 12.53
C SER A 75 5.17 4.83 11.88
N THR A 76 5.21 3.60 12.41
CA THR A 76 6.02 2.52 11.85
C THR A 76 5.61 2.20 10.41
N SER A 77 4.29 2.12 10.14
CA SER A 77 3.78 1.87 8.80
C SER A 77 4.10 3.02 7.84
N PHE A 78 3.96 4.27 8.29
CA PHE A 78 4.31 5.44 7.49
C PHE A 78 5.80 5.47 7.14
N LEU A 79 6.68 5.28 8.12
CA LEU A 79 8.12 5.24 7.91
C LEU A 79 8.53 4.13 6.94
N PHE A 80 7.92 2.95 7.09
CA PHE A 80 8.14 1.84 6.18
C PHE A 80 7.78 2.20 4.73
N HIS A 81 6.60 2.77 4.51
CA HIS A 81 6.16 3.16 3.16
C HIS A 81 6.98 4.33 2.59
N ALA A 82 7.33 5.30 3.42
CA ALA A 82 8.18 6.42 2.99
C ALA A 82 9.54 5.92 2.48
N GLY A 83 10.22 5.06 3.24
CA GLY A 83 11.49 4.49 2.81
C GLY A 83 11.33 3.55 1.60
N LEU A 84 10.29 2.70 1.60
CA LEU A 84 10.00 1.79 0.49
C LEU A 84 9.77 2.52 -0.84
N LEU A 85 9.24 3.73 -0.80
CA LEU A 85 9.01 4.54 -2.00
C LEU A 85 10.21 5.45 -2.31
N LEU A 86 10.70 6.20 -1.31
CA LEU A 86 11.70 7.24 -1.56
C LEU A 86 13.07 6.66 -1.89
N VAL A 87 13.52 5.59 -1.23
CA VAL A 87 14.87 5.05 -1.47
C VAL A 87 15.01 4.45 -2.87
N PRO A 88 14.11 3.57 -3.37
CA PRO A 88 14.23 3.04 -4.73
C PRO A 88 14.13 4.10 -5.82
N PHE A 89 13.38 5.18 -5.58
CA PHE A 89 13.22 6.23 -6.58
C PHE A 89 14.30 7.30 -6.54
N PHE A 90 14.82 7.66 -5.35
CA PHE A 90 15.67 8.84 -5.20
C PHE A 90 17.11 8.55 -4.79
N LEU A 91 17.50 7.32 -4.50
CA LEU A 91 18.91 6.97 -4.28
C LEU A 91 19.69 7.15 -5.59
N ALA A 92 20.86 7.83 -5.53
CA ALA A 92 21.63 8.19 -6.70
C ALA A 92 21.96 6.99 -7.63
N ALA A 93 22.31 5.84 -7.06
CA ALA A 93 22.56 4.62 -7.83
C ALA A 93 21.28 4.11 -8.56
N HIS A 94 20.11 4.26 -7.93
CA HIS A 94 18.86 3.90 -8.55
C HIS A 94 18.42 4.92 -9.60
N VAL A 95 18.63 6.22 -9.37
CA VAL A 95 18.37 7.25 -10.40
C VAL A 95 19.21 6.99 -11.65
N LEU A 96 20.47 6.55 -11.47
CA LEU A 96 21.32 6.14 -12.60
C LEU A 96 20.76 4.89 -13.31
N LEU A 97 20.25 3.90 -12.56
CA LEU A 97 19.62 2.72 -13.13
C LEU A 97 18.36 3.09 -13.95
N TRP A 98 17.51 3.96 -13.40
CA TRP A 98 16.32 4.49 -14.08
C TRP A 98 16.72 5.25 -15.36
N SER A 99 17.72 6.12 -15.28
CA SER A 99 18.22 6.89 -16.43
C SER A 99 18.70 5.97 -17.56
N ARG A 100 19.48 4.95 -17.23
CA ARG A 100 19.98 3.98 -18.22
C ARG A 100 18.86 3.12 -18.84
N SER A 101 17.81 2.83 -18.08
CA SER A 101 16.73 1.93 -18.51
C SER A 101 15.60 2.65 -19.22
N LEU A 102 15.25 3.88 -18.80
CA LEU A 102 14.10 4.65 -19.27
C LEU A 102 14.47 5.92 -20.04
N GLY A 103 15.76 6.31 -20.04
CA GLY A 103 16.27 7.46 -20.79
C GLY A 103 16.07 8.83 -20.13
N PHE A 104 15.55 8.91 -18.91
CA PHE A 104 15.37 10.16 -18.16
C PHE A 104 15.83 10.04 -16.72
N ALA A 105 16.28 11.16 -16.13
CA ALA A 105 16.74 11.22 -14.75
C ALA A 105 16.08 12.39 -14.01
N TRP A 106 16.10 12.30 -12.69
CA TRP A 106 15.63 13.34 -11.78
C TRP A 106 16.64 13.53 -10.63
N PRO A 107 16.51 14.61 -9.84
CA PRO A 107 17.43 14.85 -8.73
C PRO A 107 17.45 13.71 -7.72
N ALA A 108 18.66 13.27 -7.36
CA ALA A 108 18.86 12.27 -6.32
C ALA A 108 18.83 12.90 -4.92
N MET A 109 18.41 12.11 -3.93
CA MET A 109 18.50 12.54 -2.54
C MET A 109 19.94 12.47 -2.00
N PRO A 110 20.28 13.28 -0.97
CA PRO A 110 21.58 13.19 -0.31
C PRO A 110 21.81 11.79 0.29
N ARG A 111 23.04 11.26 0.14
CA ARG A 111 23.40 9.91 0.58
C ARG A 111 23.04 9.67 2.05
N ARG A 112 23.39 10.60 2.95
CA ARG A 112 23.07 10.46 4.39
C ARG A 112 21.58 10.28 4.65
N LEU A 113 20.74 11.00 3.91
CA LEU A 113 19.28 10.85 4.04
C LEU A 113 18.83 9.48 3.55
N ALA A 114 19.36 8.99 2.43
CA ALA A 114 19.08 7.66 1.90
C ALA A 114 19.48 6.56 2.89
N ASP A 115 20.67 6.68 3.51
CA ASP A 115 21.16 5.72 4.50
C ASP A 115 20.24 5.68 5.73
N TRP A 116 19.85 6.84 6.29
CA TRP A 116 18.91 6.90 7.40
C TRP A 116 17.55 6.34 7.06
N LEU A 117 17.00 6.69 5.91
CA LEU A 117 15.72 6.14 5.45
C LEU A 117 15.79 4.62 5.27
N THR A 118 16.91 4.10 4.76
CA THR A 118 17.13 2.66 4.60
C THR A 118 17.10 1.94 5.96
N LEU A 119 17.86 2.44 6.93
CA LEU A 119 17.89 1.87 8.29
C LEU A 119 16.53 1.96 8.99
N LEU A 120 15.84 3.10 8.88
CA LEU A 120 14.50 3.28 9.42
C LEU A 120 13.50 2.33 8.75
N THR A 121 13.63 2.08 7.44
CA THR A 121 12.76 1.14 6.71
C THR A 121 12.97 -0.29 7.17
N ILE A 122 14.22 -0.72 7.37
CA ILE A 122 14.55 -2.03 7.92
C ILE A 122 13.96 -2.18 9.34
N GLY A 123 14.21 -1.20 10.21
CA GLY A 123 13.65 -1.19 11.56
C GLY A 123 12.12 -1.20 11.58
N ALA A 124 11.50 -0.44 10.68
CA ALA A 124 10.04 -0.41 10.53
C ALA A 124 9.47 -1.74 10.00
N ALA A 125 10.14 -2.41 9.06
CA ALA A 125 9.76 -3.75 8.59
C ALA A 125 9.75 -4.77 9.73
N LEU A 126 10.80 -4.76 10.56
CA LEU A 126 10.88 -5.60 11.77
C LEU A 126 9.79 -5.23 12.78
N GLY A 127 9.57 -3.94 13.02
CA GLY A 127 8.50 -3.45 13.90
C GLY A 127 7.10 -3.88 13.46
N LEU A 128 6.81 -3.84 12.16
CA LEU A 128 5.56 -4.33 11.59
C LEU A 128 5.41 -5.84 11.73
N PHE A 129 6.48 -6.60 11.52
CA PHE A 129 6.49 -8.04 11.70
C PHE A 129 6.23 -8.42 13.17
N PHE A 130 7.04 -7.91 14.11
CA PHE A 130 6.87 -8.20 15.54
C PHE A 130 5.55 -7.67 16.10
N GLY A 131 5.08 -6.52 15.63
CA GLY A 131 3.77 -6.00 15.98
C GLY A 131 2.63 -6.96 15.62
N ARG A 132 2.75 -7.70 14.51
CA ARG A 132 1.78 -8.75 14.16
C ARG A 132 1.94 -10.01 15.01
N VAL A 133 3.17 -10.41 15.29
CA VAL A 133 3.44 -11.62 16.10
C VAL A 133 2.99 -11.43 17.55
N LEU A 134 3.22 -10.26 18.12
CA LEU A 134 2.97 -9.99 19.54
C LEU A 134 1.51 -9.62 19.86
N HIS A 135 0.81 -8.95 18.93
CA HIS A 135 -0.56 -8.50 19.16
C HIS A 135 -1.61 -9.53 18.76
N ARG A 136 -2.41 -10.02 19.69
CA ARG A 136 -3.47 -11.02 19.46
C ARG A 136 -4.46 -10.60 18.37
N CYS A 137 -4.96 -9.35 18.39
CA CYS A 137 -5.90 -8.86 17.40
C CYS A 137 -5.27 -8.74 16.01
N ALA A 138 -4.00 -8.37 15.92
CA ALA A 138 -3.28 -8.32 14.65
C ALA A 138 -3.10 -9.75 14.09
N ARG A 139 -2.74 -10.72 14.92
CA ARG A 139 -2.63 -12.13 14.50
C ARG A 139 -3.93 -12.69 13.95
N ALA A 140 -5.04 -12.43 14.62
CA ALA A 140 -6.38 -12.92 14.21
C ALA A 140 -6.78 -12.43 12.81
N LEU A 141 -6.28 -11.26 12.40
CA LEU A 141 -6.55 -10.66 11.09
C LEU A 141 -5.45 -10.93 10.06
N SER A 142 -4.33 -11.53 10.46
CA SER A 142 -3.16 -11.72 9.59
C SER A 142 -3.22 -13.07 8.89
N ARG A 143 -2.82 -13.05 7.62
CA ARG A 143 -2.61 -14.25 6.79
C ARG A 143 -1.10 -14.52 6.63
N PRO A 144 -0.66 -15.71 6.18
CA PRO A 144 0.76 -16.02 5.99
C PRO A 144 1.53 -14.97 5.19
N GLN A 145 0.92 -14.39 4.16
CA GLN A 145 1.51 -13.32 3.37
C GLN A 145 1.88 -12.07 4.20
N ASP A 146 1.15 -11.76 5.27
CA ASP A 146 1.39 -10.56 6.09
C ASP A 146 2.65 -10.70 6.94
N TYR A 147 3.11 -11.93 7.18
CA TYR A 147 4.38 -12.22 7.84
C TYR A 147 5.54 -12.31 6.87
N PHE A 148 5.31 -12.84 5.67
CA PHE A 148 6.34 -13.04 4.66
C PHE A 148 6.80 -11.72 4.02
N TRP A 149 5.87 -10.83 3.65
CA TRP A 149 6.18 -9.61 2.91
C TRP A 149 7.15 -8.65 3.60
N PRO A 150 7.05 -8.37 4.92
CA PRO A 150 8.03 -7.50 5.58
C PRO A 150 9.46 -8.02 5.47
N TRP A 151 9.67 -9.33 5.53
CA TRP A 151 10.98 -9.95 5.36
C TRP A 151 11.49 -9.86 3.93
N LEU A 152 10.68 -10.24 2.97
CA LEU A 152 11.08 -10.18 1.56
C LEU A 152 11.42 -8.76 1.13
N LEU A 153 10.60 -7.78 1.55
CA LEU A 153 10.85 -6.36 1.26
C LEU A 153 12.07 -5.81 1.99
N ALA A 154 12.46 -6.35 3.14
CA ALA A 154 13.66 -5.93 3.86
C ALA A 154 14.96 -6.42 3.19
N ILE A 155 14.95 -7.53 2.45
CA ILE A 155 16.15 -8.10 1.82
C ILE A 155 16.90 -7.07 0.95
N PRO A 156 16.28 -6.40 -0.04
CA PRO A 156 17.00 -5.44 -0.86
C PRO A 156 17.49 -4.22 -0.05
N PHE A 157 16.80 -3.81 1.03
CA PHE A 157 17.30 -2.73 1.88
C PHE A 157 18.55 -3.14 2.66
N VAL A 158 18.55 -4.33 3.27
CA VAL A 158 19.70 -4.85 4.03
C VAL A 158 20.90 -5.06 3.11
N THR A 159 20.71 -5.73 1.98
CA THR A 159 21.78 -6.04 1.04
C THR A 159 22.30 -4.80 0.33
N GLY A 160 21.40 -3.88 -0.05
CA GLY A 160 21.78 -2.59 -0.64
C GLY A 160 22.57 -1.71 0.33
N TYR A 161 22.15 -1.64 1.60
CA TYR A 161 22.90 -0.93 2.64
C TYR A 161 24.28 -1.54 2.86
N ALA A 162 24.37 -2.87 2.91
CA ALA A 162 25.64 -3.57 3.05
C ALA A 162 26.59 -3.26 1.90
N CYS A 163 26.10 -3.30 0.65
CA CYS A 163 26.91 -2.94 -0.53
C CYS A 163 27.36 -1.48 -0.55
N ALA A 164 26.56 -0.58 0.00
CA ALA A 164 26.85 0.85 -0.05
C ALA A 164 27.74 1.35 1.09
N ASN A 165 27.69 0.72 2.27
CA ASN A 165 28.25 1.27 3.50
C ASN A 165 29.21 0.34 4.25
N LEU A 166 29.20 -0.96 3.97
CA LEU A 166 30.08 -1.91 4.66
C LEU A 166 31.30 -2.25 3.79
N ALA A 167 32.47 -2.28 4.42
CA ALA A 167 33.72 -2.73 3.79
C ALA A 167 33.74 -4.27 3.75
N VAL A 168 33.00 -4.84 2.81
CA VAL A 168 32.93 -6.29 2.61
C VAL A 168 33.96 -6.78 1.60
N ARG A 169 34.37 -8.04 1.70
CA ARG A 169 35.24 -8.69 0.71
C ARG A 169 34.59 -8.68 -0.67
N PRO A 170 35.37 -8.67 -1.77
CA PRO A 170 34.81 -8.63 -3.14
C PRO A 170 33.77 -9.72 -3.42
N GLU A 171 33.98 -10.94 -2.93
CA GLU A 171 33.03 -12.04 -3.13
C GLU A 171 31.72 -11.80 -2.36
N ALA A 172 31.81 -11.30 -1.12
CA ALA A 172 30.67 -10.97 -0.29
C ALA A 172 29.87 -9.77 -0.89
N TYR A 173 30.58 -8.79 -1.47
CA TYR A 173 29.97 -7.70 -2.21
C TYR A 173 29.18 -8.22 -3.41
N GLN A 174 29.79 -9.06 -4.25
CA GLN A 174 29.14 -9.62 -5.43
C GLN A 174 27.90 -10.44 -5.06
N THR A 175 27.98 -11.28 -4.01
CA THR A 175 26.85 -12.07 -3.52
C THR A 175 25.73 -11.19 -2.98
N SER A 176 26.07 -10.16 -2.16
CA SER A 176 25.07 -9.23 -1.64
C SER A 176 24.41 -8.42 -2.74
N MET A 177 25.17 -7.98 -3.74
CA MET A 177 24.66 -7.25 -4.90
C MET A 177 23.75 -8.11 -5.76
N LEU A 178 24.12 -9.38 -5.99
CA LEU A 178 23.27 -10.34 -6.69
C LEU A 178 21.94 -10.52 -5.96
N LEU A 179 22.00 -10.75 -4.65
CA LEU A 179 20.80 -10.91 -3.83
C LEU A 179 19.94 -9.63 -3.83
N HIS A 180 20.58 -8.45 -3.77
CA HIS A 180 19.89 -7.16 -3.86
C HIS A 180 19.11 -7.02 -5.17
N VAL A 181 19.76 -7.22 -6.29
CA VAL A 181 19.16 -7.06 -7.63
C VAL A 181 18.03 -8.06 -7.84
N TYR A 182 18.28 -9.35 -7.63
CA TYR A 182 17.28 -10.37 -7.92
C TYR A 182 16.09 -10.37 -6.94
N SER A 183 16.31 -10.02 -5.67
CA SER A 183 15.19 -9.85 -4.75
C SER A 183 14.32 -8.65 -5.12
N ALA A 184 14.91 -7.55 -5.58
CA ALA A 184 14.18 -6.38 -6.06
C ALA A 184 13.39 -6.70 -7.33
N ASP A 185 13.99 -7.39 -8.30
CA ASP A 185 13.33 -7.85 -9.51
C ASP A 185 12.16 -8.80 -9.22
N LEU A 186 12.37 -9.75 -8.31
CA LEU A 186 11.31 -10.66 -7.85
C LEU A 186 10.15 -9.89 -7.23
N ILE A 187 10.44 -8.92 -6.35
CA ILE A 187 9.42 -8.07 -5.72
C ILE A 187 8.64 -7.34 -6.81
N MET A 188 9.31 -6.68 -7.76
CA MET A 188 8.62 -5.96 -8.84
C MET A 188 7.71 -6.89 -9.65
N ALA A 189 8.19 -8.07 -10.01
CA ALA A 189 7.38 -9.05 -10.75
C ALA A 189 6.14 -9.51 -9.96
N MET A 190 6.24 -9.59 -8.63
CA MET A 190 5.14 -10.05 -7.77
C MET A 190 4.15 -8.95 -7.37
N VAL A 191 4.49 -7.68 -7.50
CA VAL A 191 3.63 -6.54 -7.11
C VAL A 191 2.20 -6.69 -7.61
N PRO A 192 1.90 -6.88 -8.91
CA PRO A 192 0.53 -6.90 -9.42
C PRO A 192 -0.28 -8.14 -9.02
N PHE A 193 0.38 -9.22 -8.56
CA PHE A 193 -0.25 -10.49 -8.21
C PHE A 193 -0.46 -10.71 -6.72
N THR A 194 -0.05 -9.76 -5.90
CA THR A 194 -0.02 -9.90 -4.44
C THR A 194 -0.72 -8.76 -3.74
N LYS A 195 -0.72 -8.80 -2.41
CA LYS A 195 -1.28 -7.71 -1.59
C LYS A 195 -0.60 -6.36 -1.83
N ILE A 196 0.59 -6.31 -2.42
CA ILE A 196 1.29 -5.05 -2.73
C ILE A 196 0.51 -4.23 -3.78
N ALA A 197 -0.31 -4.87 -4.61
CA ALA A 197 -1.23 -4.17 -5.51
C ALA A 197 -2.19 -3.20 -4.78
N HIS A 198 -2.22 -3.21 -3.43
CA HIS A 198 -2.98 -2.23 -2.66
C HIS A 198 -2.54 -0.78 -2.93
N CYS A 199 -1.35 -0.54 -3.41
CA CYS A 199 -0.90 0.79 -3.86
C CYS A 199 -1.83 1.41 -4.90
N VAL A 200 -2.44 0.59 -5.76
CA VAL A 200 -3.46 0.98 -6.75
C VAL A 200 -4.87 0.68 -6.25
N LEU A 201 -5.07 -0.48 -5.62
CA LEU A 201 -6.40 -0.94 -5.21
C LEU A 201 -6.96 -0.19 -3.98
N ALA A 202 -6.11 0.30 -3.06
CA ALA A 202 -6.62 0.94 -1.85
C ALA A 202 -7.49 2.18 -2.12
N PRO A 203 -7.08 3.16 -2.94
CA PRO A 203 -7.93 4.30 -3.28
C PRO A 203 -9.21 3.87 -4.01
N LEU A 204 -9.12 2.89 -4.92
CA LEU A 204 -10.26 2.38 -5.65
C LEU A 204 -11.23 1.61 -4.75
N SER A 205 -10.74 0.77 -3.85
CA SER A 205 -11.58 0.01 -2.91
C SER A 205 -12.29 0.92 -1.92
N GLN A 206 -11.68 2.02 -1.48
CA GLN A 206 -12.36 3.01 -0.64
C GLN A 206 -13.50 3.69 -1.39
N THR A 207 -13.28 4.04 -2.65
CA THR A 207 -14.33 4.59 -3.51
C THR A 207 -15.48 3.60 -3.70
N VAL A 208 -15.16 2.33 -4.00
CA VAL A 208 -16.17 1.27 -4.15
C VAL A 208 -16.95 1.06 -2.85
N THR A 209 -16.28 0.98 -1.70
CA THR A 209 -16.93 0.80 -0.40
C THR A 209 -17.93 1.92 -0.09
N ALA A 210 -17.64 3.15 -0.51
CA ALA A 210 -18.54 4.29 -0.30
C ALA A 210 -19.83 4.23 -1.16
N VAL A 211 -19.82 3.52 -2.29
CA VAL A 211 -20.92 3.56 -3.27
C VAL A 211 -21.48 2.20 -3.68
N SER A 212 -20.84 1.09 -3.34
CA SER A 212 -21.20 -0.26 -3.82
C SER A 212 -22.62 -0.68 -3.50
N TRP A 213 -23.15 -0.30 -2.35
CA TRP A 213 -24.51 -0.59 -1.93
C TRP A 213 -25.57 0.09 -2.83
N LYS A 214 -25.24 1.19 -3.51
CA LYS A 214 -26.12 1.87 -4.48
C LYS A 214 -26.23 1.11 -5.81
N PHE A 215 -25.24 0.30 -6.13
CA PHE A 215 -25.19 -0.40 -7.41
C PHE A 215 -26.09 -1.64 -7.47
N VAL A 216 -26.47 -2.15 -6.30
CA VAL A 216 -27.42 -3.25 -6.22
C VAL A 216 -28.85 -2.69 -6.28
N PRO A 217 -29.68 -3.10 -7.25
CA PRO A 217 -31.07 -2.59 -7.36
C PRO A 217 -31.83 -2.72 -6.06
N GLY A 218 -32.43 -1.62 -5.58
CA GLY A 218 -33.18 -1.55 -4.34
C GLY A 218 -32.37 -1.76 -3.05
N ALA A 219 -31.03 -1.84 -3.11
CA ALA A 219 -30.23 -2.01 -1.90
C ALA A 219 -30.32 -0.79 -0.97
N GLY A 220 -30.36 0.41 -1.55
CA GLY A 220 -30.53 1.65 -0.79
C GLY A 220 -31.83 1.67 0.01
N ASP A 221 -32.93 1.29 -0.62
CA ASP A 221 -34.24 1.25 0.02
C ASP A 221 -34.29 0.20 1.14
N ARG A 222 -33.66 -0.96 0.91
CA ARG A 222 -33.53 -2.01 1.94
C ARG A 222 -32.69 -1.55 3.13
N VAL A 223 -31.60 -0.86 2.89
CA VAL A 223 -30.76 -0.29 3.95
C VAL A 223 -31.54 0.80 4.69
N ALA A 224 -32.22 1.70 3.98
CA ALA A 224 -33.06 2.72 4.57
C ALA A 224 -34.15 2.12 5.44
N ALA A 225 -34.87 1.11 4.94
CA ALA A 225 -35.90 0.40 5.69
C ALA A 225 -35.33 -0.31 6.94
N THR A 226 -34.19 -1.01 6.81
CA THR A 226 -33.52 -1.69 7.92
C THR A 226 -33.11 -0.76 9.04
N LEU A 227 -32.69 0.48 8.67
CA LEU A 227 -32.28 1.51 9.62
C LEU A 227 -33.42 2.41 10.11
N GLY A 228 -34.64 2.17 9.67
CA GLY A 228 -35.79 2.99 10.03
C GLY A 228 -35.86 4.36 9.35
N TYR A 229 -35.22 4.49 8.19
CA TYR A 229 -35.14 5.76 7.44
C TYR A 229 -35.87 5.67 6.09
N THR A 230 -37.02 5.09 6.05
CA THR A 230 -37.83 4.88 4.83
C THR A 230 -38.13 6.17 4.07
N ASP A 231 -38.23 7.30 4.78
CA ASP A 231 -38.60 8.60 4.22
C ASP A 231 -37.39 9.51 3.94
N ARG A 232 -36.18 9.06 4.24
CA ARG A 232 -34.95 9.85 4.08
C ARG A 232 -33.87 9.00 3.45
N PRO A 233 -33.47 9.25 2.21
CA PRO A 233 -32.32 8.59 1.61
C PRO A 233 -31.05 8.93 2.38
N ILE A 234 -30.45 7.93 3.02
CA ILE A 234 -29.25 8.06 3.90
C ILE A 234 -27.95 8.09 3.09
N TRP A 235 -28.01 8.37 1.85
CA TRP A 235 -26.85 8.34 0.99
C TRP A 235 -25.81 9.35 1.47
N ILE A 236 -24.81 9.06 2.18
CA ILE A 236 -23.62 9.90 2.36
C ILE A 236 -23.94 11.33 2.90
N GLU A 237 -25.16 11.69 3.15
CA GLU A 237 -25.41 12.83 4.05
C GLU A 237 -24.83 12.43 5.40
N LYS A 238 -23.99 13.32 5.95
CA LYS A 238 -23.57 13.24 7.35
C LYS A 238 -24.79 12.80 8.16
N ALA A 239 -24.77 11.56 8.70
CA ALA A 239 -25.68 11.23 9.77
C ALA A 239 -25.57 12.39 10.73
N ARG A 240 -26.61 13.19 10.85
CA ARG A 240 -26.61 14.32 11.79
C ARG A 240 -26.22 13.73 13.12
N SER A 241 -25.27 14.33 13.80
CA SER A 241 -24.72 13.89 15.07
C SER A 241 -25.79 13.63 16.14
N ASP A 242 -26.98 14.13 15.90
CA ASP A 242 -28.16 14.12 16.76
C ASP A 242 -29.02 12.86 16.62
N ALA A 243 -28.77 11.99 15.64
CA ALA A 243 -29.57 10.78 15.37
C ALA A 243 -28.76 9.48 15.40
N ALA A 244 -27.56 9.49 15.94
CA ALA A 244 -26.81 8.25 16.15
C ALA A 244 -27.45 7.48 17.32
N PRO A 245 -28.05 6.27 17.10
CA PRO A 245 -28.54 5.43 18.20
C PRO A 245 -27.39 5.18 19.16
N ALA A 246 -27.68 5.20 20.46
CA ALA A 246 -26.70 4.94 21.54
C ALA A 246 -25.91 3.63 21.37
N ALA A 247 -26.40 2.66 20.58
CA ALA A 247 -25.74 1.41 20.23
C ALA A 247 -24.39 1.59 19.50
N PHE A 248 -24.15 2.72 18.81
CA PHE A 248 -22.84 3.00 18.18
C PHE A 248 -21.83 3.70 19.09
N ALA A 249 -22.24 4.17 20.27
CA ALA A 249 -21.35 4.81 21.23
C ALA A 249 -20.38 3.78 21.88
N ASP A 250 -20.82 2.55 22.09
CA ASP A 250 -20.01 1.50 22.73
C ASP A 250 -18.96 0.86 21.79
N ALA A 251 -19.20 0.86 20.49
CA ALA A 251 -18.21 0.41 19.52
C ALA A 251 -16.97 1.34 19.44
N ARG A 252 -17.00 2.51 20.09
CA ARG A 252 -15.84 3.44 20.18
C ARG A 252 -14.84 3.07 21.26
N LYS A 253 -15.20 2.22 22.20
CA LYS A 253 -14.25 1.67 23.19
C LYS A 253 -13.63 0.41 22.60
N GLY A 254 -12.66 0.59 21.71
CA GLY A 254 -11.94 -0.48 21.01
C GLY A 254 -11.11 -1.34 21.96
N THR A 255 -11.76 -2.05 22.84
CA THR A 255 -11.16 -3.19 23.54
C THR A 255 -11.47 -4.45 22.74
N CYS A 256 -10.43 -5.06 22.18
CA CYS A 256 -10.52 -6.43 21.69
C CYS A 256 -11.06 -7.29 22.84
N PRO A 257 -12.10 -8.11 22.65
CA PRO A 257 -12.58 -8.99 23.71
C PRO A 257 -11.42 -9.86 24.20
N LYS A 258 -11.34 -10.03 25.52
CA LYS A 258 -10.30 -10.80 26.20
C LYS A 258 -10.35 -12.26 25.81
#